data_41bf6d40ffe33c54ad52b78928a65ae2
#
_entry.id   41bf6d40ffe33c54ad52b78928a65ae2
#
_cell.length_a   1.000
_cell.length_b   1.000
_cell.length_c   1.000
_cell.angle_alpha   90.00
_cell.angle_beta   90.00
_cell.angle_gamma   90.00
#
_symmetry.space_group_name_H-M   'P 1'
#
loop_
_entity.id
_entity.type
_entity.pdbx_description
1 polymer ?
#
loop_
_entity_poly.entity_id
_entity_poly.type
_entity_poly.pdbx_seq_one_letter_code
_entity_poly.pdbx_strand_id
1 'polypeptide(L)'
;KKINKAHQDAHIRSILYYSIFFPVVEILSASSIGLIIWWGGSAILSGQEVTFGELVAFILYIHMLFRPIRQLADRFNILQMGIVGSERVFKVLDTNQKIEDNGDLILENVKGDISFKDVFFAYNNEQWVLKGINFEIEAGKVLALVGETGAGKTSVINVLNRFYDIQKGSINLDGTSTKKIKLFSLREQLAFVQQEVFLFSDTIFNNITLYDEHISIIDVEDAAKQIGIHDFIKSLPGGYDYSVG
;
A
#
# COMPACT_ATOMS: atom_id res chain seq x y z
N LYS A 1 1.09 22.08 -8.08
CA LYS A 1 1.25 22.70 -9.42
C LYS A 1 2.45 22.14 -10.21
N LYS A 2 3.69 22.06 -9.66
CA LYS A 2 4.88 21.55 -10.38
C LYS A 2 4.72 20.11 -10.87
N ILE A 3 4.21 19.21 -10.04
CA ILE A 3 4.01 17.79 -10.38
C ILE A 3 2.99 17.62 -11.51
N ASN A 4 1.85 18.33 -11.45
CA ASN A 4 0.85 18.28 -12.50
C ASN A 4 1.38 18.78 -13.84
N LYS A 5 2.20 19.83 -13.84
CA LYS A 5 2.84 20.34 -15.05
C LYS A 5 3.83 19.34 -15.64
N ALA A 6 4.68 18.74 -14.81
CA ALA A 6 5.62 17.69 -15.25
C ALA A 6 4.90 16.48 -15.83
N HIS A 7 3.79 16.04 -15.22
CA HIS A 7 2.95 14.96 -15.74
C HIS A 7 2.30 15.34 -17.08
N GLN A 8 1.76 16.56 -17.21
CA GLN A 8 1.20 17.07 -18.44
C GLN A 8 2.24 17.12 -19.56
N ASP A 9 3.44 17.66 -19.29
CA ASP A 9 4.52 17.76 -20.27
C ASP A 9 4.99 16.39 -20.76
N ALA A 10 5.09 15.41 -19.85
CA ALA A 10 5.43 14.02 -20.19
C ALA A 10 4.35 13.38 -21.08
N HIS A 11 3.08 13.61 -20.76
CA HIS A 11 1.95 13.08 -21.55
C HIS A 11 1.88 13.68 -22.95
N ILE A 12 2.07 15.00 -23.06
CA ILE A 12 2.13 15.70 -24.35
C ILE A 12 3.28 15.16 -25.22
N ARG A 13 4.47 14.93 -24.63
CA ARG A 13 5.60 14.34 -25.38
C ARG A 13 5.28 12.94 -25.90
N SER A 14 4.64 12.10 -25.08
CA SER A 14 4.24 10.77 -25.51
C SER A 14 3.27 10.83 -26.69
N ILE A 15 2.24 11.68 -26.62
CA ILE A 15 1.29 11.90 -27.71
C ILE A 15 2.03 12.38 -28.97
N LEU A 16 2.97 13.31 -28.85
CA LEU A 16 3.74 13.83 -29.96
C LEU A 16 4.55 12.73 -30.67
N TYR A 17 5.22 11.86 -29.89
CA TYR A 17 5.98 10.74 -30.48
C TYR A 17 5.06 9.77 -31.24
N TYR A 18 3.89 9.43 -30.69
CA TYR A 18 2.91 8.59 -31.39
C TYR A 18 2.36 9.28 -32.65
N SER A 19 2.06 10.58 -32.57
CA SER A 19 1.55 11.36 -33.69
C SER A 19 2.54 11.47 -34.84
N ILE A 20 3.83 11.34 -34.61
CA ILE A 20 4.86 11.33 -35.65
C ILE A 20 5.13 9.91 -36.13
N PHE A 21 5.21 8.93 -35.21
CA PHE A 21 5.58 7.55 -35.53
C PHE A 21 4.65 6.92 -36.58
N PHE A 22 3.32 6.96 -36.35
CA PHE A 22 2.38 6.29 -37.22
C PHE A 22 2.35 6.88 -38.65
N PRO A 23 2.29 8.19 -38.88
CA PRO A 23 2.41 8.76 -40.23
C PRO A 23 3.72 8.44 -40.90
N VAL A 24 4.85 8.42 -40.18
CA VAL A 24 6.14 8.05 -40.77
C VAL A 24 6.14 6.60 -41.26
N VAL A 25 5.66 5.67 -40.44
CA VAL A 25 5.55 4.25 -40.84
C VAL A 25 4.61 4.09 -42.04
N GLU A 26 3.50 4.83 -42.09
CA GLU A 26 2.54 4.80 -43.18
C GLU A 26 3.14 5.35 -44.51
N ILE A 27 3.86 6.47 -44.43
CA ILE A 27 4.56 7.06 -45.59
C ILE A 27 5.64 6.10 -46.10
N LEU A 28 6.42 5.48 -45.23
CA LEU A 28 7.42 4.49 -45.62
C LEU A 28 6.79 3.27 -46.28
N SER A 29 5.69 2.76 -45.76
CA SER A 29 4.95 1.63 -46.33
C SER A 29 4.40 1.98 -47.71
N ALA A 30 3.73 3.13 -47.81
CA ALA A 30 3.17 3.60 -49.09
C ALA A 30 4.25 3.88 -50.14
N SER A 31 5.36 4.50 -49.75
CA SER A 31 6.50 4.76 -50.65
C SER A 31 7.13 3.45 -51.13
N SER A 32 7.26 2.45 -50.26
CA SER A 32 7.79 1.12 -50.61
C SER A 32 6.90 0.43 -51.66
N ILE A 33 5.58 0.48 -51.46
CA ILE A 33 4.60 -0.07 -52.42
C ILE A 33 4.68 0.67 -53.74
N GLY A 34 4.72 2.00 -53.71
CA GLY A 34 4.85 2.83 -54.92
C GLY A 34 6.11 2.52 -55.71
N LEU A 35 7.25 2.36 -55.06
CA LEU A 35 8.52 1.99 -55.70
C LEU A 35 8.49 0.58 -56.31
N ILE A 36 7.89 -0.39 -55.61
CA ILE A 36 7.74 -1.76 -56.16
C ILE A 36 6.82 -1.77 -57.36
N ILE A 37 5.72 -1.05 -57.36
CA ILE A 37 4.82 -0.97 -58.49
C ILE A 37 5.50 -0.26 -59.67
N TRP A 38 6.22 0.83 -59.43
CA TRP A 38 6.92 1.60 -60.48
C TRP A 38 8.04 0.75 -61.10
N TRP A 39 8.94 0.18 -60.28
CA TRP A 39 10.08 -0.60 -60.77
C TRP A 39 9.62 -1.95 -61.33
N GLY A 40 8.81 -2.73 -60.62
CA GLY A 40 8.31 -4.03 -61.04
C GLY A 40 7.40 -3.96 -62.24
N GLY A 41 6.55 -2.96 -62.31
CA GLY A 41 5.72 -2.69 -63.51
C GLY A 41 6.57 -2.34 -64.72
N SER A 42 7.60 -1.49 -64.56
CA SER A 42 8.57 -1.19 -65.64
C SER A 42 9.34 -2.44 -66.11
N ALA A 43 9.76 -3.30 -65.16
CA ALA A 43 10.47 -4.55 -65.49
C ALA A 43 9.60 -5.52 -66.31
N ILE A 44 8.32 -5.68 -65.93
CA ILE A 44 7.36 -6.52 -66.66
C ILE A 44 7.16 -6.00 -68.09
N LEU A 45 6.96 -4.68 -68.22
CA LEU A 45 6.74 -4.04 -69.52
C LEU A 45 7.97 -4.12 -70.46
N SER A 46 9.17 -4.16 -69.85
CA SER A 46 10.45 -4.30 -70.54
C SER A 46 10.81 -5.75 -70.89
N GLY A 47 9.95 -6.71 -70.58
CA GLY A 47 10.19 -8.13 -70.90
C GLY A 47 11.26 -8.80 -70.02
N GLN A 48 11.53 -8.25 -68.83
CA GLN A 48 12.44 -8.92 -67.87
C GLN A 48 11.72 -10.11 -67.22
N GLU A 49 12.48 -11.02 -66.61
CA GLU A 49 11.97 -12.25 -65.95
C GLU A 49 11.19 -12.01 -64.67
N VAL A 50 10.43 -10.88 -64.58
CA VAL A 50 9.58 -10.55 -63.41
C VAL A 50 8.13 -10.82 -63.78
N THR A 51 7.46 -11.63 -63.02
CA THR A 51 6.06 -11.99 -63.22
C THR A 51 5.12 -11.04 -62.44
N PHE A 52 3.89 -10.88 -62.96
CA PHE A 52 2.83 -10.16 -62.24
C PHE A 52 2.52 -10.78 -60.87
N GLY A 53 2.63 -12.12 -60.75
CA GLY A 53 2.44 -12.82 -59.47
C GLY A 53 3.50 -12.47 -58.40
N GLU A 54 4.75 -12.30 -58.81
CA GLU A 54 5.83 -11.85 -57.93
C GLU A 54 5.59 -10.39 -57.45
N LEU A 55 5.16 -9.50 -58.34
CA LEU A 55 4.82 -8.13 -57.98
C LEU A 55 3.73 -8.09 -56.89
N VAL A 56 2.66 -8.86 -57.07
CA VAL A 56 1.57 -8.96 -56.09
C VAL A 56 2.09 -9.56 -54.78
N ALA A 57 2.92 -10.62 -54.83
CA ALA A 57 3.51 -11.24 -53.64
C ALA A 57 4.35 -10.24 -52.83
N PHE A 58 5.18 -9.42 -53.51
CA PHE A 58 5.98 -8.41 -52.82
C PHE A 58 5.12 -7.32 -52.16
N ILE A 59 4.02 -6.87 -52.77
CA ILE A 59 3.07 -5.93 -52.17
C ILE A 59 2.47 -6.54 -50.87
N LEU A 60 2.07 -7.81 -50.92
CA LEU A 60 1.56 -8.52 -49.74
C LEU A 60 2.63 -8.64 -48.64
N TYR A 61 3.88 -8.95 -49.00
CA TYR A 61 4.99 -9.04 -48.06
C TYR A 61 5.27 -7.69 -47.39
N ILE A 62 5.17 -6.56 -48.08
CA ILE A 62 5.30 -5.24 -47.47
C ILE A 62 4.22 -5.04 -46.39
N HIS A 63 2.97 -5.35 -46.67
CA HIS A 63 1.91 -5.26 -45.69
C HIS A 63 2.16 -6.18 -44.48
N MET A 64 2.63 -7.40 -44.74
CA MET A 64 2.99 -8.35 -43.66
C MET A 64 4.19 -7.87 -42.82
N LEU A 65 5.15 -7.18 -43.42
CA LEU A 65 6.32 -6.62 -42.72
C LEU A 65 5.97 -5.42 -41.84
N PHE A 66 5.15 -4.50 -42.36
CA PHE A 66 4.80 -3.28 -41.60
C PHE A 66 3.74 -3.51 -40.51
N ARG A 67 2.94 -4.58 -40.60
CA ARG A 67 1.95 -4.92 -39.59
C ARG A 67 2.57 -5.21 -38.19
N PRO A 68 3.60 -6.06 -38.02
CA PRO A 68 4.28 -6.23 -36.75
C PRO A 68 4.91 -4.95 -36.18
N ILE A 69 5.44 -4.07 -37.07
CA ILE A 69 6.05 -2.80 -36.65
C ILE A 69 5.01 -1.90 -35.96
N ARG A 70 3.81 -1.78 -36.55
CA ARG A 70 2.70 -1.03 -35.91
C ARG A 70 2.28 -1.68 -34.59
N GLN A 71 2.14 -3.01 -34.56
CA GLN A 71 1.76 -3.73 -33.34
C GLN A 71 2.81 -3.61 -32.24
N LEU A 72 4.09 -3.51 -32.59
CA LEU A 72 5.16 -3.36 -31.60
C LEU A 72 5.03 -2.07 -30.83
N ALA A 73 4.68 -0.97 -31.50
CA ALA A 73 4.45 0.32 -30.84
C ALA A 73 3.31 0.26 -29.84
N ASP A 74 2.18 -0.36 -30.18
CA ASP A 74 1.03 -0.53 -29.30
C ASP A 74 1.37 -1.42 -28.11
N ARG A 75 2.09 -2.54 -28.35
CA ARG A 75 2.51 -3.49 -27.32
C ARG A 75 3.53 -2.89 -26.35
N PHE A 76 4.39 -1.99 -26.83
CA PHE A 76 5.35 -1.31 -25.98
C PHE A 76 4.68 -0.46 -24.91
N ASN A 77 3.60 0.24 -25.25
CA ASN A 77 2.81 1.03 -24.30
C ASN A 77 2.17 0.15 -23.22
N ILE A 78 1.58 -0.97 -23.63
CA ILE A 78 0.99 -1.94 -22.70
C ILE A 78 2.06 -2.55 -21.75
N LEU A 79 3.23 -2.89 -22.31
CA LEU A 79 4.35 -3.39 -21.54
C LEU A 79 4.82 -2.38 -20.50
N GLN A 80 4.94 -1.11 -20.88
CA GLN A 80 5.35 -0.05 -19.97
C GLN A 80 4.35 0.13 -18.80
N MET A 81 3.05 0.10 -19.08
CA MET A 81 2.02 0.13 -18.04
C MET A 81 2.12 -1.09 -17.12
N GLY A 82 2.38 -2.28 -17.68
CA GLY A 82 2.59 -3.50 -16.92
C GLY A 82 3.81 -3.42 -16.00
N ILE A 83 4.93 -2.91 -16.49
CA ILE A 83 6.16 -2.71 -15.69
C ILE A 83 5.90 -1.77 -14.52
N VAL A 84 5.27 -0.60 -14.77
CA VAL A 84 4.96 0.38 -13.71
C VAL A 84 3.98 -0.20 -12.68
N GLY A 85 2.98 -0.97 -13.14
CA GLY A 85 2.06 -1.69 -12.24
C GLY A 85 2.79 -2.71 -11.37
N SER A 86 3.64 -3.52 -11.97
CA SER A 86 4.45 -4.52 -11.28
C SER A 86 5.41 -3.88 -10.27
N GLU A 87 6.09 -2.80 -10.64
CA GLU A 87 6.99 -2.07 -9.74
C GLU A 87 6.25 -1.59 -8.47
N ARG A 88 5.01 -1.10 -8.61
CA ARG A 88 4.21 -0.70 -7.45
C ARG A 88 3.87 -1.87 -6.54
N VAL A 89 3.51 -3.02 -7.11
CA VAL A 89 3.21 -4.24 -6.34
C VAL A 89 4.46 -4.73 -5.62
N PHE A 90 5.58 -4.86 -6.32
CA PHE A 90 6.84 -5.29 -5.71
C PHE A 90 7.33 -4.31 -4.65
N LYS A 91 7.19 -3.00 -4.88
CA LYS A 91 7.52 -2.00 -3.86
C LYS A 91 6.73 -2.18 -2.57
N VAL A 92 5.45 -2.58 -2.64
CA VAL A 92 4.67 -2.90 -1.44
C VAL A 92 5.17 -4.19 -0.79
N LEU A 93 5.43 -5.24 -1.57
CA LEU A 93 5.93 -6.53 -1.07
C LEU A 93 7.32 -6.42 -0.45
N ASP A 94 8.20 -5.62 -1.06
CA ASP A 94 9.58 -5.43 -0.60
C ASP A 94 9.69 -4.43 0.56
N THR A 95 8.62 -3.68 0.84
CA THR A 95 8.61 -2.72 1.94
C THR A 95 8.55 -3.45 3.28
N ASN A 96 9.68 -3.53 3.95
CA ASN A 96 9.79 -4.14 5.28
C ASN A 96 9.59 -3.06 6.36
N GLN A 97 8.33 -2.78 6.71
CA GLN A 97 7.97 -1.86 7.80
C GLN A 97 7.60 -2.62 9.07
N LYS A 98 8.40 -3.60 9.44
CA LYS A 98 8.21 -4.30 10.72
C LYS A 98 8.97 -3.58 11.81
N ILE A 99 8.31 -3.39 12.96
CA ILE A 99 9.01 -2.99 14.19
C ILE A 99 9.86 -4.17 14.61
N GLU A 100 11.16 -3.91 14.77
CA GLU A 100 12.09 -4.94 15.24
C GLU A 100 11.78 -5.32 16.68
N ASP A 101 11.49 -6.59 16.93
CA ASP A 101 11.27 -7.12 18.27
C ASP A 101 12.60 -7.62 18.83
N ASN A 102 13.45 -6.66 19.21
CA ASN A 102 14.76 -6.90 19.80
C ASN A 102 14.69 -7.02 21.35
N GLY A 103 13.48 -7.07 21.92
CA GLY A 103 13.29 -7.23 23.37
C GLY A 103 13.48 -8.68 23.81
N ASP A 104 14.12 -8.87 24.97
CA ASP A 104 14.34 -10.21 25.57
C ASP A 104 13.44 -10.45 26.77
N LEU A 105 12.87 -9.38 27.36
CA LEU A 105 12.12 -9.46 28.61
C LEU A 105 10.65 -9.80 28.37
N ILE A 106 10.14 -10.71 29.14
CA ILE A 106 8.71 -11.01 29.28
C ILE A 106 8.24 -10.38 30.59
N LEU A 107 7.12 -9.64 30.53
CA LEU A 107 6.56 -8.99 31.70
C LEU A 107 5.68 -9.97 32.47
N GLU A 108 5.89 -10.01 33.79
CA GLU A 108 5.04 -10.71 34.74
C GLU A 108 4.58 -9.72 35.83
N ASN A 109 3.28 -9.73 36.17
CA ASN A 109 2.70 -8.90 37.23
C ASN A 109 2.96 -7.39 37.11
N VAL A 110 2.54 -6.79 35.97
CA VAL A 110 2.66 -5.35 35.69
C VAL A 110 1.83 -4.54 36.69
N LYS A 111 2.45 -3.55 37.33
CA LYS A 111 1.77 -2.60 38.22
C LYS A 111 1.14 -1.44 37.45
N GLY A 112 1.78 -1.02 36.36
CA GLY A 112 1.31 0.03 35.46
C GLY A 112 1.92 1.41 35.71
N ASP A 113 3.13 1.49 36.30
CA ASP A 113 3.90 2.73 36.34
C ASP A 113 4.45 3.05 34.95
N ILE A 114 4.11 4.20 34.39
CA ILE A 114 4.54 4.62 33.05
C ILE A 114 5.39 5.88 33.16
N SER A 115 6.54 5.92 32.50
CA SER A 115 7.33 7.14 32.43
C SER A 115 7.83 7.42 31.01
N PHE A 116 7.66 8.68 30.60
CA PHE A 116 8.21 9.25 29.36
C PHE A 116 9.35 10.19 29.75
N LYS A 117 10.56 9.97 29.20
CA LYS A 117 11.75 10.78 29.49
C LYS A 117 12.35 11.29 28.18
N ASP A 118 12.24 12.59 27.97
CA ASP A 118 12.78 13.33 26.81
C ASP A 118 12.43 12.69 25.46
N VAL A 119 11.16 12.33 25.28
CA VAL A 119 10.68 11.55 24.13
C VAL A 119 10.48 12.44 22.92
N PHE A 120 11.21 12.13 21.84
CA PHE A 120 11.02 12.71 20.52
C PHE A 120 10.53 11.66 19.54
N PHE A 121 9.49 12.02 18.79
CA PHE A 121 8.90 11.16 17.78
C PHE A 121 8.44 11.92 16.55
N ALA A 122 8.69 11.34 15.37
CA ALA A 122 8.19 11.78 14.08
C ALA A 122 7.79 10.55 13.23
N TYR A 123 6.68 10.65 12.52
CA TYR A 123 6.30 9.62 11.53
C TYR A 123 7.21 9.63 10.30
N ASN A 124 7.67 10.83 9.90
CA ASN A 124 8.66 11.04 8.86
C ASN A 124 9.82 11.83 9.46
N ASN A 125 11.04 11.48 9.13
CA ASN A 125 12.27 12.01 9.76
C ASN A 125 12.44 13.54 9.78
N GLU A 126 11.56 14.29 9.12
CA GLU A 126 11.68 15.76 8.96
C GLU A 126 10.73 16.57 9.86
N GLN A 127 9.71 15.94 10.46
CA GLN A 127 8.68 16.67 11.22
C GLN A 127 8.40 16.02 12.58
N TRP A 128 8.99 16.60 13.63
CA TRP A 128 8.75 16.16 15.00
C TRP A 128 7.30 16.40 15.42
N VAL A 129 6.61 15.33 15.79
CA VAL A 129 5.27 15.34 16.37
C VAL A 129 5.36 15.44 17.90
N LEU A 130 6.22 14.64 18.51
CA LEU A 130 6.55 14.73 19.92
C LEU A 130 7.94 15.38 20.06
N LYS A 131 8.05 16.38 20.96
CA LYS A 131 9.24 17.24 21.07
C LYS A 131 9.72 17.31 22.51
N GLY A 132 10.42 16.27 22.99
CA GLY A 132 10.96 16.22 24.34
C GLY A 132 9.89 16.11 25.42
N ILE A 133 8.95 15.16 25.25
CA ILE A 133 7.86 14.95 26.21
C ILE A 133 8.39 14.26 27.45
N ASN A 134 8.00 14.82 28.61
CA ASN A 134 8.33 14.31 29.93
C ASN A 134 7.07 14.25 30.80
N PHE A 135 6.70 13.08 31.27
CA PHE A 135 5.66 12.88 32.28
C PHE A 135 5.79 11.48 32.90
N GLU A 136 5.18 11.32 34.06
CA GLU A 136 5.09 10.05 34.79
C GLU A 136 3.63 9.80 35.22
N ILE A 137 3.22 8.53 35.18
CA ILE A 137 1.92 8.07 35.65
C ILE A 137 2.19 6.96 36.67
N GLU A 138 1.81 7.19 37.90
CA GLU A 138 1.90 6.17 38.94
C GLU A 138 0.85 5.08 38.73
N ALA A 139 1.13 3.86 39.19
CA ALA A 139 0.21 2.74 39.16
C ALA A 139 -1.17 3.11 39.73
N GLY A 140 -2.23 2.72 39.00
CA GLY A 140 -3.61 2.99 39.41
C GLY A 140 -4.06 4.44 39.25
N LYS A 141 -3.24 5.33 38.70
CA LYS A 141 -3.61 6.72 38.40
C LYS A 141 -4.13 6.89 36.97
N VAL A 142 -4.87 7.96 36.75
CA VAL A 142 -5.39 8.35 35.42
C VAL A 142 -4.72 9.64 34.99
N LEU A 143 -4.19 9.64 33.76
CA LEU A 143 -3.64 10.83 33.11
C LEU A 143 -4.56 11.24 31.94
N ALA A 144 -4.98 12.51 31.89
CA ALA A 144 -5.68 13.07 30.77
C ALA A 144 -4.74 13.89 29.87
N LEU A 145 -4.65 13.54 28.59
CA LEU A 145 -3.92 14.29 27.58
C LEU A 145 -4.88 15.26 26.88
N VAL A 146 -4.69 16.57 27.08
CA VAL A 146 -5.54 17.63 26.53
C VAL A 146 -4.74 18.49 25.55
N GLY A 147 -5.36 18.91 24.48
CA GLY A 147 -4.73 19.76 23.46
C GLY A 147 -5.53 19.81 22.16
N GLU A 148 -5.12 20.68 21.25
CA GLU A 148 -5.76 20.83 19.94
C GLU A 148 -5.61 19.56 19.05
N THR A 149 -6.43 19.47 17.98
CA THR A 149 -6.28 18.41 16.98
C THR A 149 -4.90 18.53 16.33
N GLY A 150 -4.18 17.42 16.24
CA GLY A 150 -2.81 17.40 15.70
C GLY A 150 -1.69 17.66 16.75
N ALA A 151 -2.03 17.92 18.02
CA ALA A 151 -1.04 18.14 19.09
C ALA A 151 -0.23 16.89 19.48
N GLY A 152 -0.47 15.74 18.86
CA GLY A 152 0.29 14.52 19.13
C GLY A 152 -0.28 13.58 20.20
N LYS A 153 -1.52 13.83 20.71
CA LYS A 153 -2.15 12.99 21.75
C LYS A 153 -2.20 11.51 21.37
N THR A 154 -2.72 11.21 20.18
CA THR A 154 -2.78 9.83 19.65
C THR A 154 -1.37 9.26 19.44
N SER A 155 -0.39 10.10 19.07
CA SER A 155 0.98 9.66 18.89
C SER A 155 1.64 9.20 20.20
N VAL A 156 1.29 9.81 21.33
CA VAL A 156 1.74 9.35 22.67
C VAL A 156 1.28 7.90 22.92
N ILE A 157 0.02 7.61 22.66
CA ILE A 157 -0.54 6.25 22.81
C ILE A 157 0.10 5.27 21.81
N ASN A 158 0.30 5.70 20.56
CA ASN A 158 0.91 4.87 19.53
C ASN A 158 2.36 4.47 19.87
N VAL A 159 3.16 5.38 20.43
CA VAL A 159 4.55 5.06 20.82
C VAL A 159 4.61 4.27 22.13
N LEU A 160 3.65 4.41 23.03
CA LEU A 160 3.53 3.58 24.23
C LEU A 160 3.27 2.11 23.86
N ASN A 161 2.35 1.85 22.94
CA ASN A 161 2.04 0.53 22.42
C ASN A 161 3.11 -0.01 21.45
N ARG A 162 4.17 0.75 21.22
CA ARG A 162 5.19 0.44 20.21
C ARG A 162 4.57 0.05 18.86
N PHE A 163 3.56 0.81 18.39
CA PHE A 163 3.17 0.79 16.96
C PHE A 163 4.19 1.54 16.11
N TYR A 164 4.99 2.38 16.74
CA TYR A 164 6.15 3.08 16.17
C TYR A 164 7.25 3.18 17.23
N ASP A 165 8.51 3.07 16.82
CA ASP A 165 9.65 3.31 17.69
C ASP A 165 9.98 4.80 17.77
N ILE A 166 10.34 5.26 18.97
CA ILE A 166 10.80 6.63 19.21
C ILE A 166 12.23 6.83 18.72
N GLN A 167 12.52 8.03 18.21
CA GLN A 167 13.86 8.35 17.72
C GLN A 167 14.81 8.80 18.84
N LYS A 168 14.29 9.48 19.90
CA LYS A 168 15.09 9.90 21.07
C LYS A 168 14.29 9.75 22.35
N GLY A 169 15.00 9.66 23.48
CA GLY A 169 14.41 9.49 24.82
C GLY A 169 14.15 8.05 25.18
N SER A 170 13.32 7.85 26.21
CA SER A 170 12.89 6.53 26.67
C SER A 170 11.44 6.53 27.15
N ILE A 171 10.76 5.40 26.93
CA ILE A 171 9.46 5.09 27.50
C ILE A 171 9.67 3.85 28.35
N ASN A 172 9.25 3.91 29.62
CA ASN A 172 9.38 2.79 30.53
C ASN A 172 8.02 2.40 31.09
N LEU A 173 7.86 1.09 31.32
CA LEU A 173 6.75 0.47 32.02
C LEU A 173 7.34 -0.25 33.24
N ASP A 174 6.88 0.09 34.43
CA ASP A 174 7.40 -0.40 35.72
C ASP A 174 8.94 -0.31 35.82
N GLY A 175 9.50 0.84 35.36
CA GLY A 175 10.94 1.08 35.35
C GLY A 175 11.72 0.38 34.24
N THR A 176 11.09 -0.50 33.47
CA THR A 176 11.71 -1.24 32.35
C THR A 176 11.44 -0.55 31.03
N SER A 177 12.47 -0.29 30.24
CA SER A 177 12.32 0.31 28.92
C SER A 177 11.49 -0.58 27.98
N THR A 178 10.47 -0.01 27.34
CA THR A 178 9.59 -0.73 26.41
C THR A 178 10.35 -1.37 25.23
N LYS A 179 11.52 -0.85 24.86
CA LYS A 179 12.40 -1.43 23.83
C LYS A 179 13.06 -2.76 24.26
N LYS A 180 13.20 -2.99 25.56
CA LYS A 180 13.77 -4.23 26.11
C LYS A 180 12.74 -5.32 26.32
N ILE A 181 11.46 -4.98 26.26
CA ILE A 181 10.34 -5.90 26.44
C ILE A 181 9.96 -6.49 25.09
N LYS A 182 9.68 -7.79 25.04
CA LYS A 182 9.11 -8.44 23.85
C LYS A 182 7.79 -7.79 23.47
N LEU A 183 7.59 -7.52 22.19
CA LEU A 183 6.40 -6.80 21.71
C LEU A 183 5.09 -7.49 22.11
N PHE A 184 5.03 -8.81 22.01
CA PHE A 184 3.82 -9.53 22.40
C PHE A 184 3.52 -9.34 23.90
N SER A 185 4.55 -9.47 24.76
CA SER A 185 4.39 -9.33 26.20
C SER A 185 4.01 -7.91 26.62
N LEU A 186 4.56 -6.88 25.94
CA LEU A 186 4.16 -5.49 26.16
C LEU A 186 2.68 -5.28 25.82
N ARG A 187 2.25 -5.77 24.67
CA ARG A 187 0.88 -5.57 24.16
C ARG A 187 -0.17 -6.37 24.90
N GLU A 188 0.18 -7.51 25.47
CA GLU A 188 -0.71 -8.26 26.38
C GLU A 188 -1.06 -7.47 27.64
N GLN A 189 -0.17 -6.56 28.08
CA GLN A 189 -0.37 -5.75 29.27
C GLN A 189 -1.05 -4.41 28.99
N LEU A 190 -1.25 -4.05 27.73
CA LEU A 190 -1.80 -2.75 27.29
C LEU A 190 -3.07 -2.94 26.49
N ALA A 191 -4.22 -2.55 27.05
CA ALA A 191 -5.45 -2.44 26.29
C ALA A 191 -5.56 -1.07 25.61
N PHE A 192 -5.96 -1.04 24.37
CA PHE A 192 -6.10 0.18 23.59
C PHE A 192 -7.52 0.30 22.99
N VAL A 193 -8.24 1.34 23.38
CA VAL A 193 -9.55 1.66 22.80
C VAL A 193 -9.40 2.81 21.80
N GLN A 194 -9.72 2.55 20.55
CA GLN A 194 -9.62 3.54 19.47
C GLN A 194 -10.86 4.44 19.43
N GLN A 195 -10.69 5.66 18.93
CA GLN A 195 -11.79 6.59 18.71
C GLN A 195 -12.71 6.13 17.58
N GLU A 196 -12.12 5.62 16.48
CA GLU A 196 -12.82 4.98 15.38
C GLU A 196 -12.59 3.47 15.47
N VAL A 197 -13.65 2.73 15.75
CA VAL A 197 -13.57 1.26 15.87
C VAL A 197 -13.81 0.65 14.51
N PHE A 198 -12.86 -0.19 14.07
CA PHE A 198 -13.02 -1.02 12.89
C PHE A 198 -13.61 -2.37 13.30
N LEU A 199 -14.68 -2.78 12.62
CA LEU A 199 -15.27 -4.12 12.75
C LEU A 199 -15.07 -4.87 11.43
N PHE A 200 -14.66 -6.10 11.52
CA PHE A 200 -14.62 -7.01 10.37
C PHE A 200 -16.06 -7.42 9.98
N SER A 201 -16.29 -7.63 8.70
CA SER A 201 -17.56 -8.19 8.19
C SER A 201 -17.67 -9.66 8.59
N ASP A 202 -18.00 -9.89 9.85
CA ASP A 202 -18.04 -11.20 10.51
C ASP A 202 -18.98 -11.15 11.72
N THR A 203 -19.08 -12.27 12.47
CA THR A 203 -19.89 -12.33 13.67
C THR A 203 -19.35 -11.44 14.79
N ILE A 204 -20.22 -11.05 15.74
CA ILE A 204 -19.79 -10.35 16.95
C ILE A 204 -18.77 -11.18 17.71
N PHE A 205 -19.01 -12.52 17.83
CA PHE A 205 -18.07 -13.42 18.47
C PHE A 205 -16.68 -13.36 17.84
N ASN A 206 -16.58 -13.49 16.52
CA ASN A 206 -15.29 -13.45 15.80
C ASN A 206 -14.61 -12.08 15.88
N ASN A 207 -15.38 -10.99 15.90
CA ASN A 207 -14.84 -9.66 16.12
C ASN A 207 -14.26 -9.44 17.52
N ILE A 208 -14.82 -10.09 18.54
CA ILE A 208 -14.33 -10.01 19.93
C ILE A 208 -13.11 -10.92 20.13
N THR A 209 -13.16 -12.15 19.62
CA THR A 209 -12.11 -13.15 19.83
C THR A 209 -10.94 -13.01 18.85
N LEU A 210 -11.14 -12.35 17.70
CA LEU A 210 -10.19 -12.30 16.58
C LEU A 210 -9.69 -13.70 16.17
N TYR A 211 -10.58 -14.70 16.25
CA TYR A 211 -10.29 -16.11 15.98
C TYR A 211 -9.29 -16.77 16.94
N ASP A 212 -9.09 -16.22 18.16
CA ASP A 212 -8.32 -16.90 19.18
C ASP A 212 -9.10 -18.10 19.72
N GLU A 213 -8.59 -19.30 19.44
CA GLU A 213 -9.22 -20.57 19.84
C GLU A 213 -9.21 -20.80 21.37
N HIS A 214 -8.41 -20.04 22.11
CA HIS A 214 -8.34 -20.12 23.58
C HIS A 214 -9.46 -19.33 24.27
N ILE A 215 -10.16 -18.45 23.57
CA ILE A 215 -11.25 -17.64 24.11
C ILE A 215 -12.59 -18.36 23.88
N SER A 216 -13.21 -18.77 24.94
CA SER A 216 -14.52 -19.44 24.91
C SER A 216 -15.68 -18.44 24.82
N ILE A 217 -16.85 -18.91 24.39
CA ILE A 217 -18.08 -18.10 24.39
C ILE A 217 -18.45 -17.62 25.80
N ILE A 218 -18.12 -18.39 26.82
CA ILE A 218 -18.38 -18.02 28.22
C ILE A 218 -17.53 -16.81 28.61
N ASP A 219 -16.26 -16.79 28.23
CA ASP A 219 -15.35 -15.66 28.49
C ASP A 219 -15.86 -14.38 27.82
N VAL A 220 -16.33 -14.50 26.57
CA VAL A 220 -16.92 -13.39 25.80
C VAL A 220 -18.20 -12.88 26.48
N GLU A 221 -19.09 -13.77 26.89
CA GLU A 221 -20.33 -13.40 27.60
C GLU A 221 -20.03 -12.70 28.92
N ASP A 222 -19.07 -13.18 29.68
CA ASP A 222 -18.70 -12.59 30.98
C ASP A 222 -18.04 -11.22 30.80
N ALA A 223 -17.15 -11.06 29.81
CA ALA A 223 -16.61 -9.75 29.46
C ALA A 223 -17.70 -8.77 29.02
N ALA A 224 -18.65 -9.22 28.19
CA ALA A 224 -19.76 -8.40 27.73
C ALA A 224 -20.70 -7.98 28.87
N LYS A 225 -20.95 -8.83 29.87
CA LYS A 225 -21.71 -8.52 31.09
C LYS A 225 -21.00 -7.47 31.90
N GLN A 226 -19.66 -7.56 32.08
CA GLN A 226 -18.88 -6.61 32.86
C GLN A 226 -18.96 -5.19 32.29
N ILE A 227 -19.00 -5.03 30.97
CA ILE A 227 -19.11 -3.73 30.30
C ILE A 227 -20.57 -3.34 29.96
N GLY A 228 -21.55 -4.20 30.30
CA GLY A 228 -22.99 -3.89 30.19
C GLY A 228 -23.57 -3.97 28.79
N ILE A 229 -22.92 -4.68 27.82
CA ILE A 229 -23.42 -4.82 26.46
C ILE A 229 -24.07 -6.20 26.16
N HIS A 230 -24.00 -7.15 27.10
CA HIS A 230 -24.49 -8.51 26.92
C HIS A 230 -25.94 -8.55 26.48
N ASP A 231 -26.83 -7.84 27.18
CA ASP A 231 -28.27 -7.84 26.89
C ASP A 231 -28.59 -7.25 25.52
N PHE A 232 -27.84 -6.22 25.11
CA PHE A 232 -27.94 -5.68 23.76
C PHE A 232 -27.57 -6.73 22.71
N ILE A 233 -26.45 -7.41 22.86
CA ILE A 233 -26.02 -8.46 21.93
C ILE A 233 -27.05 -9.59 21.89
N LYS A 234 -27.56 -10.04 23.03
CA LYS A 234 -28.61 -11.09 23.09
C LYS A 234 -29.93 -10.67 22.44
N SER A 235 -30.22 -9.38 22.33
CA SER A 235 -31.42 -8.87 21.65
C SER A 235 -31.30 -8.91 20.12
N LEU A 236 -30.11 -9.09 19.57
CA LEU A 236 -29.88 -9.18 18.14
C LEU A 236 -30.29 -10.57 17.60
N PRO A 237 -30.72 -10.68 16.32
CA PRO A 237 -31.03 -11.96 15.70
C PRO A 237 -29.80 -12.87 15.66
N GLY A 238 -29.78 -13.96 16.45
CA GLY A 238 -28.64 -14.86 16.59
C GLY A 238 -27.63 -14.47 17.67
N GLY A 239 -27.82 -13.35 18.40
CA GLY A 239 -26.97 -12.96 19.51
C GLY A 239 -25.52 -12.73 19.09
N TYR A 240 -24.59 -13.47 19.65
CA TYR A 240 -23.14 -13.36 19.34
C TYR A 240 -22.78 -13.83 17.92
N ASP A 241 -23.64 -14.62 17.27
CA ASP A 241 -23.47 -15.04 15.88
C ASP A 241 -24.03 -14.01 14.87
N TYR A 242 -24.53 -12.87 15.36
CA TYR A 242 -24.98 -11.78 14.50
C TYR A 242 -23.80 -11.22 13.70
N SER A 243 -23.94 -11.22 12.36
CA SER A 243 -22.92 -10.66 11.44
C SER A 243 -23.00 -9.14 11.40
N VAL A 244 -21.89 -8.48 11.64
CA VAL A 244 -21.71 -7.02 11.52
C VAL A 244 -20.97 -6.71 10.22
N GLY A 245 -21.58 -5.89 9.34
CA GLY A 245 -20.98 -5.49 8.07
C GLY A 245 -21.89 -5.66 6.88
#